data_ab6e7d8c71bb6534e8b6f3c4606a13bf
#
_entry.id   ab6e7d8c71bb6534e8b6f3c4606a13bf
#
_cell.length_a   1.000
_cell.length_b   1.000
_cell.length_c   1.000
_cell.angle_alpha   90.00
_cell.angle_beta   90.00
_cell.angle_gamma   90.00
#
_symmetry.space_group_name_H-M   'P 1'
#
loop_
_entity.id
_entity.type
_entity.pdbx_description
1 polymer ?
#
loop_
_entity_poly.entity_id
_entity_poly.type
_entity_poly.pdbx_seq_one_letter_code
_entity_poly.pdbx_strand_id
1 'polypeptide(L)'
;MDSLARYTSWFRGSTPYISAHRGKTFVVFLGGEALAHANLVNTVHDLALLNVLGVRLVLVHGGRPQLNEALTTSDFHDGRRITSAEQMRQITSLYGALRADLEALFSTGLPNTPLHNVEINLVSGNFIAAQPIGIVDGVDHQLTGRLRNANTQAIQNLLDTQAIVLQSPIGFSTSGQAFNLAAEELAAELAIALGADKLVMFNDPGKLKDTQNQRLSRITPELLNNLCADLEPITAARCRALVQATSAGVERGHLISFAEDGALLQELFTADGIGTQVSSQHEDLIRAARLEDVGDIVEIIRPLEEAGFLVPRSRALLEQEIDHFIIAELDGVVVGCCAVYPFADAAELACVAVHEHYRHQHSDLGIGSALLEAAENTAAQQGSGNLFVLTTQTQEWFVTRGFTPADVESLPNDKQSLYNWQRGSAVLRKTLNP
;
A
#
# COMPACT_ATOMS: atom_id res chain seq x y z
N MET A 1 -16.67 20.73 15.12
CA MET A 1 -17.01 19.31 15.46
C MET A 1 -16.28 18.92 16.71
N ASP A 2 -16.96 18.25 17.62
CA ASP A 2 -16.40 17.74 18.88
C ASP A 2 -15.26 16.74 18.56
N SER A 3 -14.16 16.77 19.32
CA SER A 3 -13.00 15.87 19.13
C SER A 3 -13.41 14.40 19.17
N LEU A 4 -14.39 14.04 20.02
CA LEU A 4 -14.93 12.70 20.14
C LEU A 4 -15.69 12.26 18.88
N ALA A 5 -16.43 13.17 18.24
CA ALA A 5 -17.16 12.86 17.01
C ALA A 5 -16.20 12.59 15.83
N ARG A 6 -15.08 13.34 15.76
CA ARG A 6 -14.01 13.08 14.75
C ARG A 6 -13.36 11.72 14.97
N TYR A 7 -13.00 11.41 16.22
CA TYR A 7 -12.41 10.13 16.56
C TYR A 7 -13.34 8.96 16.19
N THR A 8 -14.62 9.06 16.56
CA THR A 8 -15.62 8.01 16.27
C THR A 8 -15.81 7.84 14.76
N SER A 9 -15.85 8.92 13.99
CA SER A 9 -15.97 8.89 12.52
C SER A 9 -14.73 8.24 11.89
N TRP A 10 -13.53 8.65 12.32
CA TRP A 10 -12.27 8.06 11.85
C TRP A 10 -12.20 6.56 12.15
N PHE A 11 -12.52 6.14 13.37
CA PHE A 11 -12.48 4.73 13.76
C PHE A 11 -13.46 3.87 12.95
N ARG A 12 -14.68 4.39 12.71
CA ARG A 12 -15.63 3.70 11.82
C ARG A 12 -15.12 3.65 10.38
N GLY A 13 -14.54 4.73 9.88
CA GLY A 13 -13.93 4.80 8.54
C GLY A 13 -12.73 3.86 8.35
N SER A 14 -12.09 3.40 9.45
CA SER A 14 -11.00 2.42 9.39
C SER A 14 -11.49 0.96 9.26
N THR A 15 -12.78 0.69 9.45
CA THR A 15 -13.34 -0.69 9.43
C THR A 15 -13.06 -1.43 8.12
N PRO A 16 -13.21 -0.84 6.91
CA PRO A 16 -12.90 -1.50 5.65
C PRO A 16 -11.43 -1.95 5.57
N TYR A 17 -10.49 -1.08 5.99
CA TYR A 17 -9.05 -1.38 6.03
C TYR A 17 -8.73 -2.50 7.01
N ILE A 18 -9.37 -2.49 8.21
CA ILE A 18 -9.22 -3.58 9.20
C ILE A 18 -9.66 -4.91 8.57
N SER A 19 -10.78 -4.91 7.86
CA SER A 19 -11.28 -6.11 7.17
C SER A 19 -10.33 -6.57 6.06
N ALA A 20 -9.82 -5.64 5.24
CA ALA A 20 -8.91 -5.92 4.14
C ALA A 20 -7.54 -6.46 4.62
N HIS A 21 -7.07 -6.04 5.80
CA HIS A 21 -5.76 -6.46 6.33
C HIS A 21 -5.82 -7.70 7.20
N ARG A 22 -6.98 -8.07 7.71
CA ARG A 22 -7.14 -9.24 8.58
C ARG A 22 -6.73 -10.52 7.87
N GLY A 23 -5.86 -11.31 8.50
CA GLY A 23 -5.33 -12.56 7.96
C GLY A 23 -4.24 -12.38 6.89
N LYS A 24 -3.96 -11.14 6.49
CA LYS A 24 -2.89 -10.81 5.53
C LYS A 24 -1.52 -10.89 6.19
N THR A 25 -0.50 -11.26 5.41
CA THR A 25 0.88 -11.39 5.89
C THR A 25 1.70 -10.17 5.47
N PHE A 26 2.23 -9.44 6.44
CA PHE A 26 3.10 -8.29 6.21
C PHE A 26 4.51 -8.60 6.70
N VAL A 27 5.49 -8.32 5.84
CA VAL A 27 6.90 -8.27 6.25
C VAL A 27 7.26 -6.82 6.52
N VAL A 28 7.79 -6.55 7.71
CA VAL A 28 8.13 -5.20 8.16
C VAL A 28 9.62 -5.14 8.47
N PHE A 29 10.32 -4.23 7.82
CA PHE A 29 11.73 -3.98 8.03
C PHE A 29 11.96 -2.76 8.93
N LEU A 30 12.69 -2.98 10.04
CA LEU A 30 13.12 -1.97 10.98
C LEU A 30 14.64 -1.81 10.88
N GLY A 31 15.11 -0.78 10.19
CA GLY A 31 16.54 -0.46 10.11
C GLY A 31 17.14 -0.14 11.47
N GLY A 32 18.46 -0.24 11.59
CA GLY A 32 19.16 0.09 12.84
C GLY A 32 18.94 1.53 13.30
N GLU A 33 18.67 2.44 12.37
CA GLU A 33 18.30 3.84 12.63
C GLU A 33 16.94 3.93 13.33
N ALA A 34 15.96 3.16 12.86
CA ALA A 34 14.65 3.07 13.48
C ALA A 34 14.72 2.48 14.89
N LEU A 35 15.58 1.45 15.09
CA LEU A 35 15.82 0.85 16.42
C LEU A 35 16.44 1.83 17.41
N ALA A 36 17.25 2.78 16.95
CA ALA A 36 17.86 3.80 17.80
C ALA A 36 16.99 5.05 18.01
N HIS A 37 15.86 5.16 17.30
CA HIS A 37 15.04 6.37 17.32
C HIS A 37 14.06 6.37 18.51
N ALA A 38 13.80 7.57 19.08
CA ALA A 38 12.89 7.74 20.21
C ALA A 38 11.45 7.25 19.93
N ASN A 39 11.02 7.27 18.65
CA ASN A 39 9.69 6.82 18.23
C ASN A 39 9.54 5.30 18.16
N LEU A 40 10.59 4.50 18.43
CA LEU A 40 10.52 3.03 18.36
C LEU A 40 9.40 2.45 19.25
N VAL A 41 9.20 3.03 20.43
CA VAL A 41 8.15 2.59 21.36
C VAL A 41 6.76 2.70 20.73
N ASN A 42 6.47 3.80 20.04
CA ASN A 42 5.19 3.98 19.34
C ASN A 42 5.07 3.03 18.15
N THR A 43 6.15 2.85 17.38
CA THR A 43 6.19 1.86 16.29
C THR A 43 5.88 0.44 16.80
N VAL A 44 6.40 0.05 17.95
CA VAL A 44 6.09 -1.25 18.59
C VAL A 44 4.61 -1.32 18.98
N HIS A 45 4.03 -0.24 19.51
CA HIS A 45 2.60 -0.18 19.82
C HIS A 45 1.74 -0.33 18.56
N ASP A 46 2.11 0.30 17.45
CA ASP A 46 1.43 0.20 16.17
C ASP A 46 1.48 -1.24 15.61
N LEU A 47 2.66 -1.87 15.67
CA LEU A 47 2.84 -3.26 15.26
C LEU A 47 2.01 -4.23 16.11
N ALA A 48 1.99 -4.02 17.42
CA ALA A 48 1.16 -4.81 18.33
C ALA A 48 -0.33 -4.64 18.03
N LEU A 49 -0.78 -3.41 17.73
CA LEU A 49 -2.15 -3.14 17.31
C LEU A 49 -2.51 -3.88 16.03
N LEU A 50 -1.63 -3.85 15.01
CA LEU A 50 -1.84 -4.62 13.77
C LEU A 50 -2.00 -6.12 14.05
N ASN A 51 -1.16 -6.69 14.92
CA ASN A 51 -1.25 -8.09 15.30
C ASN A 51 -2.59 -8.41 15.99
N VAL A 52 -3.02 -7.57 16.94
CA VAL A 52 -4.33 -7.68 17.61
C VAL A 52 -5.50 -7.60 16.64
N LEU A 53 -5.38 -6.78 15.59
CA LEU A 53 -6.38 -6.66 14.52
C LEU A 53 -6.38 -7.86 13.55
N GLY A 54 -5.44 -8.81 13.74
CA GLY A 54 -5.37 -10.05 12.98
C GLY A 54 -4.42 -10.02 11.78
N VAL A 55 -3.53 -9.03 11.69
CA VAL A 55 -2.45 -9.01 10.69
C VAL A 55 -1.35 -9.99 11.13
N ARG A 56 -0.83 -10.78 10.20
CA ARG A 56 0.27 -11.74 10.40
C ARG A 56 1.59 -11.03 10.15
N LEU A 57 2.45 -10.88 11.17
CA LEU A 57 3.62 -10.03 11.11
C LEU A 57 4.92 -10.83 11.13
N VAL A 58 5.80 -10.55 10.17
CA VAL A 58 7.21 -10.95 10.17
C VAL A 58 8.05 -9.68 10.24
N LEU A 59 8.81 -9.51 11.32
CA LEU A 59 9.70 -8.38 11.53
C LEU A 59 11.12 -8.77 11.15
N VAL A 60 11.75 -7.99 10.29
CA VAL A 60 13.17 -8.11 9.98
C VAL A 60 13.86 -6.86 10.53
N HIS A 61 14.83 -7.03 11.45
CA HIS A 61 15.55 -5.88 11.95
C HIS A 61 16.92 -5.73 11.28
N GLY A 62 17.37 -4.49 11.12
CA GLY A 62 18.75 -4.16 10.79
C GLY A 62 19.59 -3.85 12.03
N GLY A 63 20.76 -3.28 11.83
CA GLY A 63 21.67 -2.90 12.92
C GLY A 63 22.92 -2.20 12.39
N ARG A 64 22.84 -1.57 11.21
CA ARG A 64 23.98 -0.95 10.54
C ARG A 64 24.68 0.14 11.39
N PRO A 65 23.98 1.12 12.00
CA PRO A 65 24.60 2.12 12.87
C PRO A 65 25.29 1.47 14.07
N GLN A 66 24.61 0.55 14.75
CA GLN A 66 25.13 -0.13 15.94
C GLN A 66 26.37 -0.99 15.60
N LEU A 67 26.37 -1.63 14.42
CA LEU A 67 27.54 -2.36 13.92
C LEU A 67 28.69 -1.41 13.58
N ASN A 68 28.42 -0.25 12.98
CA ASN A 68 29.47 0.72 12.64
C ASN A 68 30.14 1.29 13.89
N GLU A 69 29.38 1.43 15.00
CA GLU A 69 29.90 1.87 16.28
C GLU A 69 30.72 0.75 16.99
N ALA A 70 30.20 -0.48 16.94
CA ALA A 70 30.83 -1.62 17.67
C ALA A 70 32.04 -2.19 16.95
N LEU A 71 32.15 -2.12 15.63
CA LEU A 71 33.24 -2.70 14.87
C LEU A 71 34.35 -1.68 14.60
N THR A 72 35.56 -1.99 14.98
CA THR A 72 36.75 -1.12 14.80
C THR A 72 37.14 -0.90 13.34
N THR A 73 36.82 -1.87 12.48
CA THR A 73 37.07 -1.81 11.04
C THR A 73 35.80 -2.25 10.28
N SER A 74 35.57 -1.64 9.13
CA SER A 74 34.42 -1.99 8.29
C SER A 74 34.80 -1.80 6.84
N ASP A 75 35.07 -2.91 6.18
CA ASP A 75 35.28 -2.91 4.75
C ASP A 75 33.97 -3.23 4.03
N PHE A 76 33.73 -2.53 2.95
CA PHE A 76 32.53 -2.70 2.11
C PHE A 76 32.92 -2.91 0.66
N HIS A 77 32.22 -3.80 0.00
CA HIS A 77 32.29 -3.98 -1.45
C HIS A 77 30.86 -4.08 -1.97
N ASP A 78 30.55 -3.30 -2.98
CA ASP A 78 29.20 -3.19 -3.58
C ASP A 78 28.06 -3.02 -2.52
N GLY A 79 28.29 -2.09 -1.58
CA GLY A 79 27.33 -1.76 -0.51
C GLY A 79 27.18 -2.84 0.58
N ARG A 80 27.84 -3.98 0.47
CA ARG A 80 27.82 -5.08 1.44
C ARG A 80 29.09 -5.08 2.30
N ARG A 81 28.90 -5.29 3.60
CA ARG A 81 30.02 -5.42 4.52
C ARG A 81 30.76 -6.73 4.25
N ILE A 82 32.10 -6.68 4.16
CA ILE A 82 32.95 -7.87 4.20
C ILE A 82 33.06 -8.30 5.67
N THR A 83 32.67 -9.52 6.01
CA THR A 83 32.52 -9.95 7.38
C THR A 83 33.56 -11.03 7.72
N SER A 84 34.57 -10.69 8.53
CA SER A 84 35.54 -11.66 9.03
C SER A 84 34.96 -12.57 10.12
N ALA A 85 35.65 -13.67 10.45
CA ALA A 85 35.23 -14.58 11.51
C ALA A 85 35.19 -13.91 12.90
N GLU A 86 36.06 -12.94 13.16
CA GLU A 86 36.04 -12.15 14.38
C GLU A 86 34.87 -11.21 14.45
N GLN A 87 34.65 -10.46 13.38
CA GLN A 87 33.48 -9.58 13.25
C GLN A 87 32.16 -10.36 13.33
N MET A 88 32.07 -11.57 12.76
CA MET A 88 30.85 -12.38 12.84
C MET A 88 30.47 -12.71 14.29
N ARG A 89 31.42 -12.96 15.19
CA ARG A 89 31.10 -13.15 16.60
C ARG A 89 30.55 -11.91 17.27
N GLN A 90 31.10 -10.73 16.95
CA GLN A 90 30.61 -9.43 17.46
C GLN A 90 29.21 -9.11 16.89
N ILE A 91 29.01 -9.36 15.61
CA ILE A 91 27.70 -9.17 14.91
C ILE A 91 26.65 -10.07 15.57
N THR A 92 26.94 -11.35 15.80
CA THR A 92 26.00 -12.27 16.44
C THR A 92 25.61 -11.81 17.85
N SER A 93 26.60 -11.33 18.64
CA SER A 93 26.32 -10.78 19.97
C SER A 93 25.47 -9.54 19.94
N LEU A 94 25.77 -8.60 19.02
CA LEU A 94 25.00 -7.37 18.86
C LEU A 94 23.55 -7.63 18.41
N TYR A 95 23.36 -8.47 17.41
CA TYR A 95 22.01 -8.82 16.96
C TYR A 95 21.22 -9.60 18.02
N GLY A 96 21.93 -10.38 18.86
CA GLY A 96 21.33 -11.00 20.03
C GLY A 96 20.82 -9.98 21.05
N ALA A 97 21.55 -8.90 21.29
CA ALA A 97 21.15 -7.80 22.16
C ALA A 97 19.96 -7.03 21.56
N LEU A 98 20.04 -6.61 20.29
CA LEU A 98 18.93 -5.91 19.61
C LEU A 98 17.63 -6.72 19.60
N ARG A 99 17.75 -8.05 19.44
CA ARG A 99 16.59 -8.94 19.54
C ARG A 99 15.99 -8.91 20.94
N ALA A 100 16.81 -9.03 21.98
CA ALA A 100 16.37 -9.00 23.37
C ALA A 100 15.70 -7.65 23.73
N ASP A 101 16.22 -6.54 23.21
CA ASP A 101 15.63 -5.22 23.39
C ASP A 101 14.23 -5.13 22.75
N LEU A 102 14.05 -5.68 21.54
CA LEU A 102 12.75 -5.77 20.90
C LEU A 102 11.78 -6.68 21.67
N GLU A 103 12.25 -7.86 22.11
CA GLU A 103 11.46 -8.78 22.94
C GLU A 103 10.99 -8.08 24.24
N ALA A 104 11.86 -7.28 24.86
CA ALA A 104 11.51 -6.51 26.05
C ALA A 104 10.44 -5.43 25.76
N LEU A 105 10.54 -4.72 24.62
CA LEU A 105 9.56 -3.72 24.24
C LEU A 105 8.17 -4.33 23.98
N PHE A 106 8.09 -5.46 23.28
CA PHE A 106 6.82 -6.17 23.04
C PHE A 106 6.26 -6.83 24.33
N SER A 107 7.08 -7.04 25.35
CA SER A 107 6.68 -7.59 26.65
C SER A 107 6.17 -6.51 27.62
N THR A 108 6.20 -5.23 27.24
CA THR A 108 5.77 -4.12 28.10
C THR A 108 4.25 -4.11 28.23
N GLY A 109 3.74 -4.43 29.40
CA GLY A 109 2.29 -4.49 29.69
C GLY A 109 1.86 -3.54 30.81
N LEU A 110 2.50 -2.38 30.95
CA LEU A 110 2.21 -1.44 32.03
C LEU A 110 0.76 -0.88 31.94
N PRO A 111 0.06 -0.67 33.07
CA PRO A 111 -1.24 0.01 33.07
C PRO A 111 -1.17 1.36 32.33
N ASN A 112 -2.21 1.68 31.58
CA ASN A 112 -2.34 2.87 30.72
C ASN A 112 -1.38 2.91 29.50
N THR A 113 -0.80 1.79 29.12
CA THR A 113 -0.09 1.65 27.82
C THR A 113 -0.98 0.94 26.80
N PRO A 114 -0.76 1.13 25.48
CA PRO A 114 -1.49 0.42 24.43
C PRO A 114 -1.37 -1.10 24.51
N LEU A 115 -0.33 -1.63 25.14
CA LEU A 115 -0.09 -3.07 25.33
C LEU A 115 -0.68 -3.63 26.64
N HIS A 116 -1.39 -2.83 27.44
CA HIS A 116 -2.02 -3.31 28.67
C HIS A 116 -3.07 -4.39 28.37
N ASN A 117 -2.94 -5.54 29.02
CA ASN A 117 -3.78 -6.74 28.80
C ASN A 117 -3.69 -7.35 27.40
N VAL A 118 -2.65 -7.03 26.62
CA VAL A 118 -2.37 -7.67 25.33
C VAL A 118 -1.22 -8.64 25.51
N GLU A 119 -1.38 -9.89 25.07
CA GLU A 119 -0.32 -10.89 25.05
C GLU A 119 0.24 -10.99 23.64
N ILE A 120 1.46 -10.50 23.42
CA ILE A 120 2.18 -10.59 22.18
C ILE A 120 3.31 -11.61 22.33
N ASN A 121 3.28 -12.65 21.50
CA ASN A 121 4.37 -13.61 21.41
C ASN A 121 5.31 -13.21 20.27
N LEU A 122 6.50 -12.72 20.61
CA LEU A 122 7.57 -12.43 19.65
C LEU A 122 8.51 -13.64 19.60
N VAL A 123 8.63 -14.29 18.44
CA VAL A 123 9.37 -15.55 18.29
C VAL A 123 10.49 -15.41 17.27
N SER A 124 11.71 -15.74 17.68
CA SER A 124 12.89 -15.83 16.80
C SER A 124 13.34 -17.27 16.64
N GLY A 125 14.00 -17.59 15.52
CA GLY A 125 14.48 -18.95 15.26
C GLY A 125 15.49 -19.03 14.13
N ASN A 126 15.91 -20.26 13.82
CA ASN A 126 16.85 -20.58 12.74
C ASN A 126 16.11 -20.84 11.41
N PHE A 127 15.22 -19.92 11.05
CA PHE A 127 14.39 -20.09 9.84
C PHE A 127 15.16 -19.90 8.55
N ILE A 128 16.35 -19.28 8.60
CA ILE A 128 17.14 -18.84 7.44
C ILE A 128 18.32 -19.76 7.21
N ALA A 129 18.27 -20.54 6.13
CA ALA A 129 19.43 -21.20 5.58
C ALA A 129 20.19 -20.23 4.66
N ALA A 130 21.47 -20.02 4.96
CA ALA A 130 22.36 -19.11 4.23
C ALA A 130 23.46 -19.84 3.47
N GLN A 131 24.00 -19.16 2.46
CA GLN A 131 25.20 -19.55 1.75
C GLN A 131 26.13 -18.34 1.62
N PRO A 132 27.46 -18.55 1.51
CA PRO A 132 28.39 -17.46 1.31
C PRO A 132 28.13 -16.76 -0.03
N ILE A 133 28.43 -15.45 -0.10
CA ILE A 133 28.51 -14.73 -1.37
C ILE A 133 29.71 -15.24 -2.16
N GLY A 134 30.83 -15.53 -1.49
CA GLY A 134 32.07 -15.95 -2.10
C GLY A 134 32.91 -14.78 -2.61
N ILE A 135 33.59 -14.98 -3.72
CA ILE A 135 34.46 -13.96 -4.33
C ILE A 135 33.67 -13.26 -5.44
N VAL A 136 33.55 -11.95 -5.34
CA VAL A 136 32.91 -11.09 -6.36
C VAL A 136 33.92 -10.01 -6.76
N ASP A 137 34.15 -9.84 -8.06
CA ASP A 137 35.13 -8.89 -8.63
C ASP A 137 36.53 -8.99 -7.99
N GLY A 138 36.95 -10.22 -7.64
CA GLY A 138 38.22 -10.49 -6.98
C GLY A 138 38.27 -10.22 -5.48
N VAL A 139 37.17 -9.79 -4.86
CA VAL A 139 37.05 -9.51 -3.41
C VAL A 139 36.34 -10.66 -2.72
N ASP A 140 37.02 -11.29 -1.73
CA ASP A 140 36.43 -12.33 -0.89
C ASP A 140 35.54 -11.73 0.20
N HIS A 141 34.25 -12.02 0.15
CA HIS A 141 33.26 -11.56 1.12
C HIS A 141 33.25 -12.34 2.44
N GLN A 142 34.07 -13.38 2.56
CA GLN A 142 34.29 -14.21 3.78
C GLN A 142 32.94 -14.73 4.36
N LEU A 143 32.53 -14.29 5.56
CA LEU A 143 31.28 -14.68 6.21
C LEU A 143 30.10 -13.75 5.92
N THR A 144 30.18 -12.97 4.88
CA THR A 144 29.00 -12.32 4.31
C THR A 144 28.26 -13.31 3.43
N GLY A 145 26.98 -13.46 3.68
CA GLY A 145 26.12 -14.43 3.00
C GLY A 145 24.92 -13.82 2.32
N ARG A 146 24.18 -14.70 1.70
CA ARG A 146 22.85 -14.43 1.13
C ARG A 146 21.89 -15.55 1.49
N LEU A 147 20.61 -15.27 1.40
CA LEU A 147 19.58 -16.29 1.58
C LEU A 147 19.78 -17.43 0.57
N ARG A 148 19.75 -18.67 1.06
CA ARG A 148 19.67 -19.87 0.23
C ARG A 148 18.26 -20.42 0.22
N ASN A 149 17.62 -20.49 1.39
CA ASN A 149 16.27 -20.96 1.58
C ASN A 149 15.72 -20.46 2.91
N ALA A 150 14.42 -20.20 2.96
CA ALA A 150 13.69 -19.90 4.19
C ALA A 150 12.77 -21.07 4.55
N ASN A 151 12.70 -21.43 5.83
CA ASN A 151 11.72 -22.39 6.33
C ASN A 151 10.35 -21.72 6.49
N THR A 152 9.71 -21.46 5.35
CA THR A 152 8.42 -20.76 5.28
C THR A 152 7.31 -21.48 6.04
N GLN A 153 7.31 -22.81 6.05
CA GLN A 153 6.32 -23.60 6.78
C GLN A 153 6.41 -23.37 8.29
N ALA A 154 7.63 -23.33 8.85
CA ALA A 154 7.83 -23.06 10.27
C ALA A 154 7.37 -21.63 10.63
N ILE A 155 7.67 -20.64 9.77
CA ILE A 155 7.21 -19.26 9.94
C ILE A 155 5.67 -19.22 9.87
N GLN A 156 5.05 -19.82 8.88
CA GLN A 156 3.59 -19.84 8.73
C GLN A 156 2.89 -20.47 9.93
N ASN A 157 3.42 -21.58 10.45
CA ASN A 157 2.86 -22.24 11.65
C ASN A 157 2.87 -21.30 12.87
N LEU A 158 3.90 -20.46 13.03
CA LEU A 158 3.95 -19.46 14.10
C LEU A 158 2.94 -18.33 13.86
N LEU A 159 2.86 -17.84 12.63
CA LEU A 159 1.88 -16.81 12.24
C LEU A 159 0.44 -17.28 12.44
N ASP A 160 0.15 -18.57 12.23
CA ASP A 160 -1.17 -19.16 12.47
C ASP A 160 -1.57 -19.17 13.95
N THR A 161 -0.59 -19.15 14.87
CA THR A 161 -0.80 -18.95 16.31
C THR A 161 -0.84 -17.49 16.73
N GLN A 162 -0.87 -16.56 15.78
CA GLN A 162 -0.79 -15.11 15.98
C GLN A 162 0.52 -14.63 16.64
N ALA A 163 1.57 -15.45 16.62
CA ALA A 163 2.89 -14.99 17.01
C ALA A 163 3.44 -14.02 15.96
N ILE A 164 4.19 -13.01 16.41
CA ILE A 164 5.02 -12.17 15.55
C ILE A 164 6.36 -12.88 15.37
N VAL A 165 6.79 -13.11 14.13
CA VAL A 165 8.09 -13.70 13.85
C VAL A 165 9.15 -12.61 13.71
N LEU A 166 10.20 -12.67 14.53
CA LEU A 166 11.32 -11.74 14.49
C LEU A 166 12.54 -12.41 13.86
N GLN A 167 13.07 -11.85 12.79
CA GLN A 167 14.23 -12.34 12.07
C GLN A 167 15.40 -11.34 12.15
N SER A 168 16.50 -11.77 12.75
CA SER A 168 17.79 -11.08 12.64
C SER A 168 18.44 -11.36 11.28
N PRO A 169 19.29 -10.46 10.74
CA PRO A 169 19.95 -10.68 9.45
C PRO A 169 21.17 -11.62 9.59
N ILE A 170 20.90 -12.78 10.16
CA ILE A 170 21.84 -13.90 10.30
C ILE A 170 21.17 -15.13 9.71
N GLY A 171 21.92 -15.86 8.89
CA GLY A 171 21.54 -17.18 8.41
C GLY A 171 22.62 -18.21 8.69
N PHE A 172 22.25 -19.49 8.63
CA PHE A 172 23.16 -20.59 8.94
C PHE A 172 23.31 -21.50 7.72
N SER A 173 24.54 -21.96 7.48
CA SER A 173 24.75 -23.05 6.53
C SER A 173 24.34 -24.40 7.12
N THR A 174 24.33 -25.44 6.28
CA THR A 174 24.07 -26.82 6.71
C THR A 174 25.16 -27.37 7.64
N SER A 175 26.36 -26.75 7.66
CA SER A 175 27.45 -27.09 8.60
C SER A 175 27.38 -26.29 9.91
N GLY A 176 26.35 -25.43 10.08
CA GLY A 176 26.21 -24.60 11.28
C GLY A 176 27.00 -23.29 11.25
N GLN A 177 27.68 -22.98 10.14
CA GLN A 177 28.40 -21.70 10.02
C GLN A 177 27.38 -20.55 9.88
N ALA A 178 27.53 -19.54 10.75
CA ALA A 178 26.73 -18.30 10.66
C ALA A 178 27.28 -17.35 9.59
N PHE A 179 26.38 -16.67 8.90
CA PHE A 179 26.65 -15.63 7.90
C PHE A 179 25.88 -14.36 8.21
N ASN A 180 26.53 -13.23 8.00
CA ASN A 180 25.92 -11.89 8.06
C ASN A 180 25.22 -11.61 6.72
N LEU A 181 23.94 -11.25 6.76
CA LEU A 181 23.10 -10.99 5.60
C LEU A 181 22.79 -9.50 5.46
N ALA A 182 22.53 -9.04 4.23
CA ALA A 182 21.96 -7.73 4.01
C ALA A 182 20.50 -7.75 4.47
N ALA A 183 20.17 -6.94 5.47
CA ALA A 183 18.88 -7.02 6.16
C ALA A 183 17.72 -6.57 5.26
N GLU A 184 17.93 -5.57 4.41
CA GLU A 184 16.98 -5.07 3.43
C GLU A 184 16.64 -6.14 2.37
N GLU A 185 17.67 -6.82 1.85
CA GLU A 185 17.52 -7.93 0.90
C GLU A 185 16.80 -9.13 1.56
N LEU A 186 17.17 -9.47 2.79
CA LEU A 186 16.51 -10.55 3.54
C LEU A 186 15.03 -10.27 3.74
N ALA A 187 14.65 -9.03 4.02
CA ALA A 187 13.23 -8.66 4.16
C ALA A 187 12.46 -8.85 2.84
N ALA A 188 13.03 -8.45 1.71
CA ALA A 188 12.43 -8.66 0.40
C ALA A 188 12.33 -10.15 0.04
N GLU A 189 13.41 -10.91 0.23
CA GLU A 189 13.44 -12.35 -0.05
C GLU A 189 12.47 -13.14 0.83
N LEU A 190 12.31 -12.76 2.10
CA LEU A 190 11.30 -13.35 2.99
C LEU A 190 9.87 -12.99 2.55
N ALA A 191 9.64 -11.74 2.15
CA ALA A 191 8.33 -11.32 1.65
C ALA A 191 7.93 -12.14 0.40
N ILE A 192 8.87 -12.34 -0.53
CA ILE A 192 8.67 -13.16 -1.72
C ILE A 192 8.42 -14.62 -1.34
N ALA A 193 9.28 -15.20 -0.51
CA ALA A 193 9.21 -16.62 -0.14
C ALA A 193 7.92 -16.98 0.62
N LEU A 194 7.38 -16.05 1.39
CA LEU A 194 6.14 -16.22 2.16
C LEU A 194 4.88 -15.90 1.34
N GLY A 195 5.02 -15.31 0.14
CA GLY A 195 3.89 -14.74 -0.59
C GLY A 195 3.20 -13.65 0.21
N ALA A 196 4.00 -12.77 0.84
CA ALA A 196 3.47 -11.72 1.68
C ALA A 196 2.63 -10.72 0.86
N ASP A 197 1.54 -10.24 1.46
CA ASP A 197 0.67 -9.24 0.82
C ASP A 197 1.35 -7.86 0.79
N LYS A 198 2.15 -7.54 1.82
CA LYS A 198 2.85 -6.25 1.90
C LYS A 198 4.28 -6.39 2.41
N LEU A 199 5.18 -5.55 1.87
CA LEU A 199 6.51 -5.28 2.42
C LEU A 199 6.59 -3.82 2.86
N VAL A 200 6.77 -3.58 4.15
CA VAL A 200 6.89 -2.24 4.73
C VAL A 200 8.35 -1.99 5.12
N MET A 201 8.94 -0.92 4.58
CA MET A 201 10.29 -0.47 4.87
C MET A 201 10.26 0.85 5.64
N PHE A 202 10.72 0.85 6.88
CA PHE A 202 10.92 2.08 7.63
C PHE A 202 12.17 2.82 7.17
N ASN A 203 12.04 4.08 6.82
CA ASN A 203 13.08 4.98 6.30
C ASN A 203 12.88 6.39 6.87
N ASP A 204 13.85 7.28 6.68
CA ASP A 204 13.66 8.71 6.89
C ASP A 204 14.47 9.49 5.83
N PRO A 205 13.80 10.32 5.02
CA PRO A 205 12.35 10.53 4.97
C PRO A 205 11.58 9.32 4.42
N GLY A 206 10.35 9.12 4.90
CA GLY A 206 9.47 8.03 4.45
C GLY A 206 8.83 8.28 3.09
N LYS A 207 8.71 9.53 2.67
CA LYS A 207 8.11 9.90 1.38
C LYS A 207 9.18 10.40 0.41
N LEU A 208 9.27 9.71 -0.73
CA LEU A 208 10.19 10.08 -1.82
C LEU A 208 9.69 11.33 -2.55
N LYS A 209 10.60 11.95 -3.28
CA LYS A 209 10.33 13.11 -4.13
C LYS A 209 10.83 12.83 -5.54
N ASP A 210 10.14 13.38 -6.51
CA ASP A 210 10.58 13.37 -7.90
C ASP A 210 11.67 14.42 -8.16
N THR A 211 12.13 14.49 -9.41
CA THR A 211 13.14 15.47 -9.87
C THR A 211 12.67 16.91 -9.78
N GLN A 212 11.36 17.15 -9.63
CA GLN A 212 10.74 18.47 -9.45
C GLN A 212 10.46 18.79 -7.97
N ASN A 213 10.98 17.93 -7.03
CA ASN A 213 10.78 18.04 -5.59
C ASN A 213 9.31 17.84 -5.14
N GLN A 214 8.47 17.24 -6.01
CA GLN A 214 7.12 16.85 -5.65
C GLN A 214 7.12 15.52 -4.89
N ARG A 215 6.26 15.37 -3.91
CA ARG A 215 6.15 14.15 -3.10
C ARG A 215 5.48 13.05 -3.91
N LEU A 216 6.09 11.87 -3.91
CA LEU A 216 5.58 10.67 -4.56
C LEU A 216 4.81 9.81 -3.57
N SER A 217 3.49 9.82 -3.64
CA SER A 217 2.63 8.95 -2.82
C SER A 217 2.58 7.53 -3.38
N ARG A 218 2.67 7.39 -4.71
CA ARG A 218 2.67 6.11 -5.43
C ARG A 218 3.68 6.12 -6.55
N ILE A 219 4.28 4.95 -6.78
CA ILE A 219 5.29 4.77 -7.83
C ILE A 219 5.28 3.32 -8.31
N THR A 220 5.54 3.10 -9.60
CA THR A 220 5.77 1.74 -10.12
C THR A 220 7.18 1.25 -9.80
N PRO A 221 7.40 -0.08 -9.74
CA PRO A 221 8.74 -0.64 -9.53
C PRO A 221 9.77 -0.15 -10.54
N GLU A 222 9.38 0.02 -11.81
CA GLU A 222 10.27 0.48 -12.87
C GLU A 222 10.73 1.93 -12.64
N LEU A 223 9.79 2.82 -12.30
CA LEU A 223 10.12 4.21 -12.01
C LEU A 223 10.96 4.33 -10.74
N LEU A 224 10.63 3.55 -9.70
CA LEU A 224 11.41 3.52 -8.46
C LEU A 224 12.83 3.03 -8.71
N ASN A 225 13.01 2.00 -9.53
CA ASN A 225 14.33 1.48 -9.89
C ASN A 225 15.20 2.56 -10.57
N ASN A 226 14.60 3.38 -11.44
CA ASN A 226 15.29 4.49 -12.08
C ASN A 226 15.72 5.58 -11.09
N LEU A 227 14.89 5.84 -10.06
CA LEU A 227 15.21 6.82 -9.01
C LEU A 227 16.31 6.34 -8.05
N CYS A 228 16.52 5.03 -7.90
CA CYS A 228 17.49 4.47 -6.95
C CYS A 228 18.93 4.96 -7.16
N ALA A 229 19.29 5.39 -8.37
CA ALA A 229 20.64 5.90 -8.67
C ALA A 229 20.93 7.26 -8.00
N ASP A 230 19.91 8.05 -7.78
CA ASP A 230 20.00 9.42 -7.25
C ASP A 230 19.72 9.49 -5.73
N LEU A 231 19.37 8.36 -5.11
CA LEU A 231 19.04 8.30 -3.69
C LEU A 231 20.28 8.02 -2.83
N GLU A 232 20.21 8.46 -1.57
CA GLU A 232 21.16 8.09 -0.54
C GLU A 232 21.31 6.55 -0.45
N PRO A 233 22.52 6.01 -0.25
CA PRO A 233 22.79 4.57 -0.35
C PRO A 233 21.85 3.68 0.49
N ILE A 234 21.51 4.11 1.71
CA ILE A 234 20.61 3.38 2.62
C ILE A 234 19.18 3.37 2.08
N THR A 235 18.69 4.54 1.68
CA THR A 235 17.36 4.68 1.06
C THR A 235 17.30 3.89 -0.26
N ALA A 236 18.34 3.98 -1.10
CA ALA A 236 18.43 3.21 -2.33
C ALA A 236 18.40 1.68 -2.11
N ALA A 237 19.04 1.18 -1.04
CA ALA A 237 18.99 -0.25 -0.69
C ALA A 237 17.55 -0.69 -0.34
N ARG A 238 16.84 0.12 0.45
CA ARG A 238 15.43 -0.13 0.81
C ARG A 238 14.51 -0.06 -0.41
N CYS A 239 14.71 0.93 -1.28
CA CYS A 239 13.96 1.05 -2.53
C CYS A 239 14.20 -0.14 -3.47
N ARG A 240 15.46 -0.60 -3.63
CA ARG A 240 15.76 -1.80 -4.42
C ARG A 240 15.10 -3.06 -3.84
N ALA A 241 15.06 -3.19 -2.52
CA ALA A 241 14.35 -4.28 -1.85
C ALA A 241 12.83 -4.23 -2.13
N LEU A 242 12.22 -3.03 -2.13
CA LEU A 242 10.81 -2.85 -2.51
C LEU A 242 10.58 -3.21 -3.99
N VAL A 243 11.46 -2.75 -4.90
CA VAL A 243 11.41 -3.11 -6.33
C VAL A 243 11.50 -4.62 -6.52
N GLN A 244 12.46 -5.27 -5.85
CA GLN A 244 12.64 -6.72 -5.92
C GLN A 244 11.38 -7.46 -5.47
N ALA A 245 10.82 -7.10 -4.33
CA ALA A 245 9.64 -7.75 -3.77
C ALA A 245 8.39 -7.57 -4.63
N THR A 246 8.10 -6.33 -5.05
CA THR A 246 6.89 -6.03 -5.84
C THR A 246 6.98 -6.57 -7.27
N SER A 247 8.16 -6.58 -7.88
CA SER A 247 8.37 -7.23 -9.19
C SER A 247 8.27 -8.76 -9.12
N ALA A 248 8.46 -9.36 -7.96
CA ALA A 248 8.35 -10.79 -7.72
C ALA A 248 6.97 -11.24 -7.21
N GLY A 249 5.99 -10.34 -7.14
CA GLY A 249 4.60 -10.69 -6.84
C GLY A 249 4.10 -10.28 -5.45
N VAL A 250 4.90 -9.59 -4.63
CA VAL A 250 4.38 -8.92 -3.43
C VAL A 250 3.46 -7.79 -3.90
N GLU A 251 2.21 -7.81 -3.48
CA GLU A 251 1.16 -6.92 -3.99
C GLU A 251 1.53 -5.45 -3.83
N ARG A 252 2.08 -5.08 -2.65
CA ARG A 252 2.44 -3.69 -2.33
C ARG A 252 3.69 -3.59 -1.49
N GLY A 253 4.51 -2.62 -1.85
CA GLY A 253 5.62 -2.14 -1.05
C GLY A 253 5.31 -0.78 -0.45
N HIS A 254 5.79 -0.50 0.77
CA HIS A 254 5.61 0.79 1.43
C HIS A 254 6.93 1.29 1.98
N LEU A 255 7.28 2.53 1.71
CA LEU A 255 8.37 3.26 2.33
C LEU A 255 7.78 4.32 3.25
N ILE A 256 7.97 4.18 4.57
CA ILE A 256 7.35 5.06 5.57
C ILE A 256 8.37 5.61 6.55
N SER A 257 8.07 6.76 7.17
CA SER A 257 8.99 7.38 8.14
C SER A 257 8.97 6.64 9.48
N PHE A 258 10.17 6.33 10.02
CA PHE A 258 10.28 5.89 11.42
C PHE A 258 10.28 7.07 12.40
N ALA A 259 10.48 8.30 11.92
CA ALA A 259 10.51 9.49 12.77
C ALA A 259 9.12 10.06 13.04
N GLU A 260 8.12 9.74 12.21
CA GLU A 260 6.76 10.23 12.35
C GLU A 260 5.93 9.27 13.21
N ASP A 261 5.32 9.81 14.28
CA ASP A 261 4.43 9.03 15.16
C ASP A 261 3.16 8.60 14.43
N GLY A 262 2.78 7.32 14.57
CA GLY A 262 1.62 6.74 13.90
C GLY A 262 1.75 6.58 12.38
N ALA A 263 2.98 6.69 11.82
CA ALA A 263 3.22 6.57 10.39
C ALA A 263 2.68 5.26 9.81
N LEU A 264 2.88 4.15 10.50
CA LEU A 264 2.41 2.83 10.07
C LEU A 264 0.88 2.76 10.00
N LEU A 265 0.20 3.29 10.99
CA LEU A 265 -1.26 3.29 11.02
C LEU A 265 -1.84 4.24 9.98
N GLN A 266 -1.26 5.44 9.82
CA GLN A 266 -1.71 6.38 8.80
C GLN A 266 -1.52 5.83 7.39
N GLU A 267 -0.41 5.15 7.11
CA GLU A 267 -0.17 4.51 5.82
C GLU A 267 -1.17 3.40 5.51
N LEU A 268 -1.50 2.57 6.51
CA LEU A 268 -2.30 1.36 6.28
C LEU A 268 -3.81 1.56 6.45
N PHE A 269 -4.25 2.60 7.18
CA PHE A 269 -5.67 2.83 7.49
C PHE A 269 -6.23 4.14 6.93
N THR A 270 -5.51 4.79 6.03
CA THR A 270 -6.00 5.96 5.30
C THR A 270 -5.77 5.82 3.81
N ALA A 271 -6.61 6.49 3.04
CA ALA A 271 -6.58 6.44 1.59
C ALA A 271 -5.30 6.99 0.96
N ASP A 272 -4.82 8.10 1.51
CA ASP A 272 -3.69 8.84 0.92
C ASP A 272 -2.35 8.35 1.44
N GLY A 273 -2.34 7.61 2.56
CA GLY A 273 -1.11 7.24 3.24
C GLY A 273 -0.25 8.45 3.57
N ILE A 274 0.91 8.23 4.16
CA ILE A 274 1.89 9.31 4.41
C ILE A 274 3.25 9.01 3.78
N GLY A 275 3.46 7.76 3.38
CA GLY A 275 4.69 7.26 2.77
C GLY A 275 4.69 7.30 1.24
N THR A 276 5.52 6.45 0.65
CA THR A 276 5.52 6.14 -0.77
C THR A 276 5.15 4.67 -0.95
N GLN A 277 4.04 4.43 -1.63
CA GLN A 277 3.58 3.09 -2.01
C GLN A 277 4.20 2.68 -3.33
N VAL A 278 4.68 1.44 -3.41
CA VAL A 278 5.24 0.80 -4.61
C VAL A 278 4.32 -0.33 -5.04
N SER A 279 3.80 -0.29 -6.25
CA SER A 279 2.92 -1.32 -6.79
C SER A 279 3.05 -1.40 -8.30
N SER A 280 3.08 -2.60 -8.85
CA SER A 280 3.04 -2.83 -10.30
C SER A 280 1.65 -2.62 -10.91
N GLN A 281 0.62 -2.56 -10.08
CA GLN A 281 -0.77 -2.46 -10.51
C GLN A 281 -1.22 -1.00 -10.53
N HIS A 282 -1.08 -0.34 -11.68
CA HIS A 282 -1.81 0.90 -11.99
C HIS A 282 -3.20 0.63 -12.59
N GLU A 283 -3.40 -0.57 -13.13
CA GLU A 283 -4.61 -0.90 -13.92
C GLU A 283 -5.72 -1.56 -13.10
N ASP A 284 -5.44 -2.16 -11.95
CA ASP A 284 -6.44 -2.90 -11.16
C ASP A 284 -7.30 -2.04 -10.23
N LEU A 285 -7.12 -0.70 -10.28
CA LEU A 285 -8.01 0.22 -9.56
C LEU A 285 -9.44 0.17 -10.09
N ILE A 286 -9.62 -0.13 -11.37
CA ILE A 286 -10.89 -0.03 -12.09
C ILE A 286 -11.33 -1.40 -12.58
N ARG A 287 -12.52 -1.83 -12.18
CA ARG A 287 -13.14 -3.07 -12.65
C ARG A 287 -14.65 -2.93 -12.85
N ALA A 288 -15.24 -3.85 -13.58
CA ALA A 288 -16.69 -3.99 -13.62
C ALA A 288 -17.22 -4.30 -12.20
N ALA A 289 -18.35 -3.69 -11.87
CA ALA A 289 -19.02 -3.92 -10.59
C ALA A 289 -19.69 -5.31 -10.57
N ARG A 290 -19.86 -5.84 -9.35
CA ARG A 290 -20.53 -7.11 -9.07
C ARG A 290 -21.68 -6.88 -8.10
N LEU A 291 -22.59 -7.84 -7.97
CA LEU A 291 -23.72 -7.74 -7.02
C LEU A 291 -23.29 -7.50 -5.58
N GLU A 292 -22.13 -8.01 -5.18
CA GLU A 292 -21.54 -7.80 -3.85
C GLU A 292 -21.15 -6.34 -3.59
N ASP A 293 -20.84 -5.55 -4.64
CA ASP A 293 -20.43 -4.16 -4.54
C ASP A 293 -21.61 -3.17 -4.35
N VAL A 294 -22.85 -3.64 -4.53
CA VAL A 294 -24.05 -2.76 -4.46
C VAL A 294 -24.15 -2.03 -3.13
N GLY A 295 -23.73 -2.69 -2.02
CA GLY A 295 -23.72 -2.06 -0.70
C GLY A 295 -22.82 -0.84 -0.65
N ASP A 296 -21.60 -0.98 -1.13
CA ASP A 296 -20.57 0.06 -1.14
C ASP A 296 -20.91 1.18 -2.12
N ILE A 297 -21.46 0.83 -3.30
CA ILE A 297 -21.96 1.81 -4.28
C ILE A 297 -23.04 2.68 -3.64
N VAL A 298 -24.00 2.08 -2.93
CA VAL A 298 -25.05 2.83 -2.22
C VAL A 298 -24.46 3.80 -1.19
N GLU A 299 -23.46 3.39 -0.43
CA GLU A 299 -22.80 4.26 0.57
C GLU A 299 -22.11 5.46 -0.09
N ILE A 300 -21.49 5.26 -1.26
CA ILE A 300 -20.81 6.33 -2.00
C ILE A 300 -21.79 7.31 -2.62
N ILE A 301 -22.92 6.83 -3.21
CA ILE A 301 -23.83 7.68 -3.97
C ILE A 301 -24.90 8.37 -3.08
N ARG A 302 -25.29 7.76 -1.96
CA ARG A 302 -26.36 8.27 -1.07
C ARG A 302 -26.14 9.72 -0.63
N PRO A 303 -24.95 10.14 -0.13
CA PRO A 303 -24.71 11.53 0.25
C PRO A 303 -24.90 12.50 -0.92
N LEU A 304 -24.61 12.06 -2.15
CA LEU A 304 -24.75 12.86 -3.36
C LEU A 304 -26.20 12.93 -3.85
N GLU A 305 -26.98 11.88 -3.62
CA GLU A 305 -28.41 11.84 -3.87
C GLU A 305 -29.16 12.77 -2.92
N GLU A 306 -28.84 12.70 -1.61
CA GLU A 306 -29.40 13.57 -0.58
C GLU A 306 -29.07 15.04 -0.80
N ALA A 307 -27.87 15.34 -1.31
CA ALA A 307 -27.47 16.69 -1.71
C ALA A 307 -28.06 17.14 -3.06
N GLY A 308 -28.80 16.28 -3.77
CA GLY A 308 -29.42 16.58 -5.08
C GLY A 308 -28.45 16.54 -6.27
N PHE A 309 -27.23 16.05 -6.10
CA PHE A 309 -26.22 15.96 -7.17
C PHE A 309 -26.45 14.76 -8.07
N LEU A 310 -26.90 13.64 -7.52
CA LEU A 310 -27.27 12.45 -8.27
C LEU A 310 -28.79 12.22 -8.22
N VAL A 311 -29.30 11.49 -9.19
CA VAL A 311 -30.68 11.02 -9.20
C VAL A 311 -30.80 9.84 -8.26
N PRO A 312 -31.73 9.84 -7.29
CA PRO A 312 -31.91 8.73 -6.36
C PRO A 312 -32.15 7.40 -7.08
N ARG A 313 -31.46 6.36 -6.64
CA ARG A 313 -31.60 4.99 -7.13
C ARG A 313 -31.91 4.05 -5.99
N SER A 314 -32.94 3.20 -6.18
CA SER A 314 -33.20 2.15 -5.20
C SER A 314 -32.13 1.05 -5.29
N ARG A 315 -31.90 0.35 -4.18
CA ARG A 315 -31.00 -0.80 -4.17
C ARG A 315 -31.38 -1.85 -5.21
N ALA A 316 -32.68 -2.12 -5.37
CA ALA A 316 -33.18 -3.08 -6.34
C ALA A 316 -32.87 -2.65 -7.79
N LEU A 317 -32.90 -1.35 -8.09
CA LEU A 317 -32.51 -0.84 -9.41
C LEU A 317 -31.00 -1.02 -9.64
N LEU A 318 -30.17 -0.74 -8.63
CA LEU A 318 -28.71 -0.95 -8.73
C LEU A 318 -28.37 -2.41 -8.94
N GLU A 319 -29.03 -3.34 -8.22
CA GLU A 319 -28.85 -4.79 -8.41
C GLU A 319 -29.25 -5.23 -9.83
N GLN A 320 -30.26 -4.62 -10.42
CA GLN A 320 -30.73 -4.91 -11.79
C GLN A 320 -29.77 -4.35 -12.86
N GLU A 321 -29.18 -3.18 -12.61
CA GLU A 321 -28.34 -2.44 -13.56
C GLU A 321 -26.85 -2.59 -13.29
N ILE A 322 -26.42 -3.51 -12.41
CA ILE A 322 -25.05 -3.62 -11.94
C ILE A 322 -24.04 -3.82 -13.06
N ASP A 323 -24.43 -4.48 -14.15
CA ASP A 323 -23.57 -4.74 -15.31
C ASP A 323 -23.17 -3.47 -16.07
N HIS A 324 -23.87 -2.36 -15.83
CA HIS A 324 -23.50 -1.05 -16.37
C HIS A 324 -22.51 -0.28 -15.50
N PHE A 325 -22.26 -0.76 -14.27
CA PHE A 325 -21.41 -0.08 -13.32
C PHE A 325 -19.95 -0.50 -13.43
N ILE A 326 -19.09 0.50 -13.30
CA ILE A 326 -17.64 0.38 -13.17
C ILE A 326 -17.29 0.96 -11.81
N ILE A 327 -16.44 0.28 -11.07
CA ILE A 327 -15.97 0.74 -9.76
C ILE A 327 -14.46 0.97 -9.74
N ALA A 328 -14.06 1.88 -8.87
CA ALA A 328 -12.69 2.01 -8.41
C ALA A 328 -12.55 1.32 -7.06
N GLU A 329 -11.67 0.35 -6.96
CA GLU A 329 -11.39 -0.41 -5.75
C GLU A 329 -9.97 -0.13 -5.27
N LEU A 330 -9.80 0.13 -3.98
CA LEU A 330 -8.51 0.31 -3.31
C LEU A 330 -8.48 -0.58 -2.08
N ASP A 331 -7.50 -1.49 -2.01
CA ASP A 331 -7.34 -2.40 -0.88
C ASP A 331 -8.60 -3.22 -0.54
N GLY A 332 -9.36 -3.62 -1.56
CA GLY A 332 -10.63 -4.32 -1.36
C GLY A 332 -11.79 -3.41 -0.92
N VAL A 333 -11.60 -2.09 -0.97
CA VAL A 333 -12.61 -1.10 -0.63
C VAL A 333 -13.04 -0.37 -1.90
N VAL A 334 -14.34 -0.31 -2.18
CA VAL A 334 -14.88 0.49 -3.29
C VAL A 334 -14.79 1.96 -2.91
N VAL A 335 -14.01 2.74 -3.66
CA VAL A 335 -13.75 4.16 -3.39
C VAL A 335 -14.37 5.09 -4.40
N GLY A 336 -14.92 4.56 -5.48
CA GLY A 336 -15.64 5.33 -6.50
C GLY A 336 -16.41 4.44 -7.44
N CYS A 337 -17.36 5.01 -8.17
CA CYS A 337 -18.14 4.32 -9.18
C CYS A 337 -18.57 5.25 -10.31
N CYS A 338 -18.88 4.67 -11.46
CA CYS A 338 -19.63 5.30 -12.53
C CYS A 338 -20.47 4.25 -13.25
N ALA A 339 -21.44 4.68 -14.07
CA ALA A 339 -22.23 3.79 -14.90
C ALA A 339 -22.19 4.25 -16.36
N VAL A 340 -22.16 3.29 -17.30
CA VAL A 340 -22.18 3.53 -18.75
C VAL A 340 -23.41 2.85 -19.35
N TYR A 341 -24.35 3.65 -19.82
CA TYR A 341 -25.56 3.16 -20.46
C TYR A 341 -25.48 3.32 -21.98
N PRO A 342 -25.48 2.23 -22.75
CA PRO A 342 -25.42 2.31 -24.20
C PRO A 342 -26.74 2.80 -24.81
N PHE A 343 -26.64 3.63 -25.87
CA PHE A 343 -27.67 4.02 -26.78
C PHE A 343 -27.24 3.70 -28.22
N ALA A 344 -28.09 3.89 -29.22
CA ALA A 344 -27.80 3.42 -30.58
C ALA A 344 -26.46 3.89 -31.18
N ASP A 345 -26.06 5.15 -30.94
CA ASP A 345 -24.84 5.79 -31.49
C ASP A 345 -24.00 6.53 -30.44
N ALA A 346 -24.43 6.48 -29.19
CA ALA A 346 -23.79 7.17 -28.08
C ALA A 346 -23.94 6.37 -26.79
N ALA A 347 -23.16 6.71 -25.76
CA ALA A 347 -23.35 6.19 -24.40
C ALA A 347 -23.54 7.33 -23.40
N GLU A 348 -24.33 7.10 -22.36
CA GLU A 348 -24.46 8.00 -21.22
C GLU A 348 -23.47 7.61 -20.13
N LEU A 349 -22.65 8.56 -19.72
CA LEU A 349 -21.90 8.46 -18.48
C LEU A 349 -22.76 9.01 -17.33
N ALA A 350 -23.15 8.15 -16.41
CA ALA A 350 -24.00 8.49 -15.29
C ALA A 350 -23.35 8.10 -13.96
N CYS A 351 -23.91 8.59 -12.86
CA CYS A 351 -23.55 8.17 -11.50
C CYS A 351 -22.05 8.24 -11.18
N VAL A 352 -21.32 9.21 -11.75
CA VAL A 352 -19.90 9.40 -11.43
C VAL A 352 -19.79 9.89 -9.99
N ALA A 353 -19.25 9.06 -9.13
CA ALA A 353 -19.12 9.35 -7.71
C ALA A 353 -17.78 8.83 -7.19
N VAL A 354 -17.15 9.62 -6.33
CA VAL A 354 -15.96 9.24 -5.58
C VAL A 354 -16.26 9.48 -4.10
N HIS A 355 -15.90 8.55 -3.24
CA HIS A 355 -16.10 8.65 -1.80
C HIS A 355 -15.47 9.94 -1.26
N GLU A 356 -16.10 10.62 -0.30
CA GLU A 356 -15.68 11.96 0.14
C GLU A 356 -14.22 12.06 0.60
N HIS A 357 -13.70 11.05 1.28
CA HIS A 357 -12.31 10.99 1.73
C HIS A 357 -11.29 10.92 0.57
N TYR A 358 -11.74 10.58 -0.64
CA TYR A 358 -10.91 10.43 -1.84
C TYR A 358 -11.15 11.53 -2.89
N ARG A 359 -12.02 12.53 -2.58
CA ARG A 359 -12.38 13.63 -3.51
C ARG A 359 -11.42 14.81 -3.49
N HIS A 360 -10.61 14.97 -2.44
CA HIS A 360 -9.81 16.17 -2.29
C HIS A 360 -8.71 16.28 -3.35
N GLN A 361 -8.51 17.52 -3.84
CA GLN A 361 -7.60 17.90 -4.93
C GLN A 361 -6.11 17.57 -4.68
N HIS A 362 -5.80 16.91 -3.57
CA HIS A 362 -4.48 16.44 -3.19
C HIS A 362 -4.34 14.91 -3.22
N SER A 363 -5.37 14.15 -3.61
CA SER A 363 -5.19 12.74 -3.88
C SER A 363 -4.53 12.61 -5.25
N ASP A 364 -3.26 12.25 -5.29
CA ASP A 364 -2.50 11.90 -6.50
C ASP A 364 -3.11 10.69 -7.26
N LEU A 365 -4.23 10.18 -6.74
CA LEU A 365 -4.90 8.97 -7.20
C LEU A 365 -5.66 9.12 -8.51
N GLY A 366 -6.10 10.33 -8.84
CA GLY A 366 -6.85 10.59 -10.06
C GLY A 366 -8.08 9.69 -10.28
N ILE A 367 -8.72 9.16 -9.20
CA ILE A 367 -9.80 8.15 -9.25
C ILE A 367 -10.90 8.55 -10.22
N GLY A 368 -11.36 9.82 -10.14
CA GLY A 368 -12.38 10.32 -11.07
C GLY A 368 -11.93 10.30 -12.53
N SER A 369 -10.63 10.55 -12.78
CA SER A 369 -10.07 10.50 -14.14
C SER A 369 -9.92 9.07 -14.63
N ALA A 370 -9.52 8.14 -13.76
CA ALA A 370 -9.43 6.72 -14.08
C ALA A 370 -10.80 6.10 -14.37
N LEU A 371 -11.82 6.46 -13.58
CA LEU A 371 -13.22 6.06 -13.85
C LEU A 371 -13.73 6.62 -15.19
N LEU A 372 -13.39 7.86 -15.51
CA LEU A 372 -13.77 8.47 -16.78
C LEU A 372 -13.11 7.76 -17.96
N GLU A 373 -11.81 7.50 -17.89
CA GLU A 373 -11.06 6.78 -18.91
C GLU A 373 -11.62 5.37 -19.14
N ALA A 374 -11.92 4.64 -18.07
CA ALA A 374 -12.56 3.33 -18.14
C ALA A 374 -13.95 3.40 -18.78
N ALA A 375 -14.73 4.43 -18.45
CA ALA A 375 -16.03 4.65 -19.06
C ALA A 375 -15.92 4.96 -20.56
N GLU A 376 -14.94 5.76 -20.98
CA GLU A 376 -14.66 6.06 -22.39
C GLU A 376 -14.28 4.78 -23.15
N ASN A 377 -13.39 3.97 -22.57
CA ASN A 377 -12.99 2.69 -23.15
C ASN A 377 -14.15 1.71 -23.26
N THR A 378 -14.98 1.61 -22.22
CA THR A 378 -16.18 0.76 -22.21
C THR A 378 -17.17 1.19 -23.29
N ALA A 379 -17.47 2.49 -23.39
CA ALA A 379 -18.35 3.03 -24.41
C ALA A 379 -17.83 2.77 -25.84
N ALA A 380 -16.53 2.96 -26.07
CA ALA A 380 -15.88 2.66 -27.35
C ALA A 380 -15.96 1.17 -27.71
N GLN A 381 -15.70 0.27 -26.76
CA GLN A 381 -15.82 -1.19 -26.93
C GLN A 381 -17.26 -1.62 -27.25
N GLN A 382 -18.27 -0.90 -26.74
CA GLN A 382 -19.68 -1.09 -27.05
C GLN A 382 -20.10 -0.49 -28.42
N GLY A 383 -19.16 0.13 -29.15
CA GLY A 383 -19.40 0.70 -30.46
C GLY A 383 -19.99 2.12 -30.45
N SER A 384 -20.00 2.79 -29.29
CA SER A 384 -20.49 4.16 -29.18
C SER A 384 -19.43 5.15 -29.69
N GLY A 385 -19.81 5.99 -30.65
CA GLY A 385 -18.92 7.04 -31.18
C GLY A 385 -18.87 8.29 -30.31
N ASN A 386 -19.73 8.43 -29.32
CA ASN A 386 -19.82 9.59 -28.45
C ASN A 386 -20.23 9.21 -27.03
N LEU A 387 -19.69 9.96 -26.07
CA LEU A 387 -20.10 9.87 -24.66
C LEU A 387 -20.76 11.18 -24.23
N PHE A 388 -21.93 11.13 -23.57
CA PHE A 388 -22.56 12.31 -23.02
C PHE A 388 -22.79 12.16 -21.52
N VAL A 389 -22.88 13.30 -20.82
CA VAL A 389 -23.14 13.37 -19.39
C VAL A 389 -24.12 14.47 -19.08
N LEU A 390 -24.99 14.23 -18.08
CA LEU A 390 -25.94 15.21 -17.55
C LEU A 390 -25.46 15.62 -16.15
N THR A 391 -25.00 16.85 -15.97
CA THR A 391 -24.45 17.34 -14.70
C THR A 391 -25.12 18.65 -14.27
N THR A 392 -25.24 18.83 -12.95
CA THR A 392 -25.77 20.08 -12.34
C THR A 392 -24.64 20.96 -11.78
N GLN A 393 -23.45 20.42 -11.48
CA GLN A 393 -22.41 21.17 -10.78
C GLN A 393 -20.98 20.93 -11.29
N THR A 394 -20.67 19.78 -11.89
CA THR A 394 -19.30 19.42 -12.25
C THR A 394 -18.95 19.72 -13.72
N GLN A 395 -19.64 20.69 -14.34
CA GLN A 395 -19.43 21.01 -15.74
C GLN A 395 -17.97 21.32 -16.07
N GLU A 396 -17.31 22.15 -15.28
CA GLU A 396 -15.93 22.57 -15.52
C GLU A 396 -14.94 21.38 -15.45
N TRP A 397 -15.19 20.43 -14.54
CA TRP A 397 -14.38 19.22 -14.43
C TRP A 397 -14.43 18.36 -15.69
N PHE A 398 -15.59 18.24 -16.32
CA PHE A 398 -15.75 17.54 -17.60
C PHE A 398 -15.17 18.31 -18.77
N VAL A 399 -15.35 19.63 -18.81
CA VAL A 399 -14.81 20.49 -19.88
C VAL A 399 -13.28 20.40 -19.92
N THR A 400 -12.60 20.43 -18.77
CA THR A 400 -11.15 20.27 -18.70
C THR A 400 -10.68 18.88 -19.16
N ARG A 401 -11.59 17.90 -19.33
CA ARG A 401 -11.33 16.53 -19.81
C ARG A 401 -11.86 16.28 -21.23
N GLY A 402 -12.11 17.35 -21.98
CA GLY A 402 -12.42 17.28 -23.42
C GLY A 402 -13.93 17.17 -23.74
N PHE A 403 -14.81 17.32 -22.76
CA PHE A 403 -16.23 17.45 -23.04
C PHE A 403 -16.57 18.88 -23.49
N THR A 404 -17.52 18.98 -24.39
CA THR A 404 -18.05 20.25 -24.89
C THR A 404 -19.54 20.40 -24.52
N PRO A 405 -20.01 21.62 -24.17
CA PRO A 405 -21.43 21.87 -23.99
C PRO A 405 -22.24 21.51 -25.25
N ALA A 406 -23.39 20.91 -25.03
CA ALA A 406 -24.29 20.49 -26.09
C ALA A 406 -25.78 20.80 -25.70
N ASP A 407 -26.65 20.84 -26.68
CA ASP A 407 -28.08 21.07 -26.45
C ASP A 407 -28.80 19.75 -26.14
N VAL A 408 -30.00 19.85 -25.51
CA VAL A 408 -30.83 18.70 -25.16
C VAL A 408 -31.24 17.92 -26.41
N GLU A 409 -31.42 18.60 -27.53
CA GLU A 409 -31.76 18.03 -28.84
C GLU A 409 -30.65 17.10 -29.39
N SER A 410 -29.44 17.23 -28.89
CA SER A 410 -28.31 16.34 -29.26
C SER A 410 -28.31 15.00 -28.55
N LEU A 411 -29.16 14.82 -27.55
CA LEU A 411 -29.32 13.55 -26.84
C LEU A 411 -30.04 12.52 -27.70
N PRO A 412 -29.86 11.20 -27.46
CA PRO A 412 -30.70 10.16 -28.04
C PRO A 412 -32.19 10.39 -27.74
N ASN A 413 -33.11 10.10 -28.70
CA ASN A 413 -34.54 10.37 -28.57
C ASN A 413 -35.15 9.82 -27.27
N ASP A 414 -34.75 8.60 -26.88
CA ASP A 414 -35.21 7.95 -25.66
C ASP A 414 -34.82 8.76 -24.43
N LYS A 415 -33.64 9.37 -24.44
CA LYS A 415 -33.13 10.18 -23.33
C LYS A 415 -33.73 11.58 -23.32
N GLN A 416 -34.00 12.17 -24.47
CA GLN A 416 -34.68 13.47 -24.57
C GLN A 416 -36.05 13.43 -23.87
N SER A 417 -36.82 12.35 -24.08
CA SER A 417 -38.16 12.17 -23.46
C SER A 417 -38.10 12.06 -21.93
N LEU A 418 -36.95 11.63 -21.36
CA LEU A 418 -36.73 11.49 -19.94
C LEU A 418 -36.01 12.68 -19.31
N TYR A 419 -35.67 13.72 -20.09
CA TYR A 419 -34.93 14.87 -19.57
C TYR A 419 -35.80 15.68 -18.59
N ASN A 420 -35.23 15.86 -17.38
CA ASN A 420 -35.92 16.61 -16.32
C ASN A 420 -35.60 18.09 -16.41
N TRP A 421 -36.50 18.86 -17.03
CA TRP A 421 -36.38 20.31 -17.18
C TRP A 421 -36.34 21.09 -15.86
N GLN A 422 -36.94 20.57 -14.80
CA GLN A 422 -36.91 21.23 -13.47
C GLN A 422 -35.54 21.13 -12.83
N ARG A 423 -34.82 20.05 -13.12
CA ARG A 423 -33.44 19.85 -12.61
C ARG A 423 -32.43 20.70 -13.38
N GLY A 424 -32.67 21.01 -14.66
CA GLY A 424 -31.85 21.88 -15.48
C GLY A 424 -30.41 21.43 -15.63
N SER A 425 -30.17 20.12 -15.74
CA SER A 425 -28.79 19.57 -15.90
C SER A 425 -28.19 20.05 -17.22
N ALA A 426 -26.95 20.53 -17.18
CA ALA A 426 -26.18 20.81 -18.39
C ALA A 426 -25.86 19.50 -19.12
N VAL A 427 -26.01 19.52 -20.44
CA VAL A 427 -25.63 18.44 -21.35
C VAL A 427 -24.23 18.70 -21.82
N LEU A 428 -23.34 17.74 -21.64
CA LEU A 428 -21.95 17.78 -22.17
C LEU A 428 -21.72 16.53 -23.01
N ARG A 429 -20.93 16.67 -24.07
CA ARG A 429 -20.65 15.59 -25.03
C ARG A 429 -19.16 15.55 -25.35
N LYS A 430 -18.64 14.34 -25.52
CA LYS A 430 -17.28 14.06 -25.97
C LYS A 430 -17.31 13.03 -27.10
N THR A 431 -16.66 13.31 -28.22
CA THR A 431 -16.46 12.32 -29.28
C THR A 431 -15.33 11.37 -28.85
N LEU A 432 -15.60 10.07 -28.94
CA LEU A 432 -14.62 9.03 -28.64
C LEU A 432 -13.82 8.73 -29.92
N ASN A 433 -12.51 8.64 -29.77
CA ASN A 433 -11.67 8.16 -30.86
C ASN A 433 -11.74 6.62 -30.86
N PRO A 434 -11.95 5.99 -32.03
CA PRO A 434 -12.03 4.54 -32.17
C PRO A 434 -10.72 3.84 -31.83
#